data_c05f0224a660ff261c99793722fb7120
#
_entry.id   c05f0224a660ff261c99793722fb7120
#
_cell.length_a   1.000
_cell.length_b   1.000
_cell.length_c   1.000
_cell.angle_alpha   90.00
_cell.angle_beta   90.00
_cell.angle_gamma   90.00
#
_symmetry.space_group_name_H-M   'P 1'
#
loop_
_entity.id
_entity.type
_entity.pdbx_description
1 polymer ?
#
loop_
_entity_poly.entity_id
_entity_poly.type
_entity_poly.pdbx_seq_one_letter_code
_entity_poly.pdbx_strand_id
1 'polypeptide(L)'
;MEAFNLTAVTRNKSRGVRAEYEVKKYLLENGYFVFSKRVSQSGPDIIAIKDEKVIVMEVKNTKLSRIKIKNSQINSLLDTAAEISKKTVLYPKTILAVKFSSKKPGWTFILIKDQIYEDKIIRKEQENLLELSKGLKSFI
;
A
#
# COMPACT_ATOMS: atom_id res chain seq x y z
N MET A 1 -15.94 2.29 9.49
CA MET A 1 -14.47 2.33 9.63
C MET A 1 -14.14 2.55 11.10
N GLU A 2 -13.30 1.72 11.63
CA GLU A 2 -12.83 1.92 12.99
C GLU A 2 -11.92 3.13 13.08
N ALA A 3 -12.02 3.86 14.18
CA ALA A 3 -11.08 4.93 14.46
C ALA A 3 -9.68 4.33 14.62
N PHE A 4 -8.71 4.94 13.96
CA PHE A 4 -7.35 4.45 14.01
C PHE A 4 -6.69 4.88 15.33
N ASN A 5 -6.28 3.91 16.14
CA ASN A 5 -5.66 4.17 17.43
C ASN A 5 -4.14 4.10 17.34
N LEU A 6 -3.49 5.26 17.28
CA LEU A 6 -2.05 5.37 17.19
C LEU A 6 -1.32 4.70 18.35
N THR A 7 -1.85 4.86 19.57
CA THR A 7 -1.22 4.28 20.75
C THR A 7 -1.20 2.76 20.69
N ALA A 8 -2.32 2.15 20.28
CA ALA A 8 -2.37 0.70 20.11
C ALA A 8 -1.41 0.22 19.03
N VAL A 9 -1.31 0.95 17.91
CA VAL A 9 -0.39 0.62 16.83
C VAL A 9 1.06 0.67 17.29
N THR A 10 1.45 1.70 18.02
CA THR A 10 2.83 1.82 18.51
C THR A 10 3.18 0.75 19.54
N ARG A 11 2.22 0.31 20.35
CA ARG A 11 2.43 -0.79 21.29
C ARG A 11 2.63 -2.12 20.57
N ASN A 12 1.87 -2.38 19.53
CA ASN A 12 1.93 -3.65 18.81
C ASN A 12 3.20 -3.81 17.98
N LYS A 13 3.88 -2.73 17.71
CA LYS A 13 5.27 -2.74 17.21
C LYS A 13 5.55 -3.51 15.94
N SER A 14 4.56 -4.02 15.28
CA SER A 14 4.78 -4.57 13.97
C SER A 14 5.27 -3.45 13.06
N ARG A 15 6.43 -3.66 12.43
CA ARG A 15 6.97 -2.69 11.50
C ARG A 15 6.04 -2.48 10.31
N GLY A 16 5.37 -3.55 9.89
CA GLY A 16 4.35 -3.49 8.86
C GLY A 16 3.16 -2.63 9.27
N VAL A 17 2.74 -2.73 10.53
CA VAL A 17 1.64 -1.93 11.08
C VAL A 17 2.01 -0.44 11.09
N ARG A 18 3.25 -0.11 11.42
CA ARG A 18 3.71 1.28 11.39
C ARG A 18 3.74 1.85 9.98
N ALA A 19 4.26 1.08 9.03
CA ALA A 19 4.31 1.51 7.64
C ALA A 19 2.90 1.74 7.09
N GLU A 20 1.99 0.83 7.35
CA GLU A 20 0.59 0.96 6.95
C GLU A 20 -0.06 2.19 7.60
N TYR A 21 0.24 2.44 8.88
CA TYR A 21 -0.26 3.63 9.57
C TYR A 21 0.22 4.92 8.91
N GLU A 22 1.49 5.00 8.55
CA GLU A 22 2.06 6.18 7.89
C GLU A 22 1.31 6.50 6.59
N VAL A 23 1.03 5.48 5.79
CA VAL A 23 0.27 5.65 4.55
C VAL A 23 -1.15 6.11 4.81
N LYS A 24 -1.84 5.46 5.74
CA LYS A 24 -3.22 5.82 6.11
C LYS A 24 -3.31 7.26 6.57
N LYS A 25 -2.41 7.65 7.47
CA LYS A 25 -2.38 9.00 8.00
C LYS A 25 -2.23 10.03 6.88
N TYR A 26 -1.30 9.78 5.97
CA TYR A 26 -1.07 10.68 4.85
C TYR A 26 -2.32 10.81 3.96
N LEU A 27 -2.96 9.69 3.65
CA LEU A 27 -4.17 9.69 2.84
C LEU A 27 -5.32 10.42 3.53
N LEU A 28 -5.52 10.18 4.83
CA LEU A 28 -6.54 10.88 5.61
C LEU A 28 -6.30 12.38 5.64
N GLU A 29 -5.05 12.81 5.84
CA GLU A 29 -4.69 14.23 5.84
C GLU A 29 -4.92 14.89 4.47
N ASN A 30 -4.94 14.11 3.41
CA ASN A 30 -5.21 14.60 2.06
C ASN A 30 -6.67 14.40 1.62
N GLY A 31 -7.56 14.16 2.57
CA GLY A 31 -8.99 14.14 2.33
C GLY A 31 -9.56 12.82 1.81
N TYR A 32 -8.79 11.74 1.86
CA TYR A 32 -9.27 10.43 1.45
C TYR A 32 -10.11 9.78 2.54
N PHE A 33 -11.13 9.07 2.13
CA PHE A 33 -11.80 8.07 2.94
C PHE A 33 -10.98 6.79 2.85
N VAL A 34 -10.61 6.21 4.00
CA VAL A 34 -9.66 5.09 4.01
C VAL A 34 -10.29 3.87 4.66
N PHE A 35 -10.35 2.78 3.92
CA PHE A 35 -10.64 1.46 4.45
C PHE A 35 -9.34 0.71 4.66
N SER A 36 -9.24 0.01 5.79
CA SER A 36 -8.16 -0.93 6.00
C SER A 36 -8.71 -2.25 6.49
N LYS A 37 -8.11 -3.35 6.04
CA LYS A 37 -8.49 -4.67 6.50
C LYS A 37 -8.04 -4.89 7.93
N ARG A 38 -8.70 -5.80 8.63
CA ARG A 38 -8.23 -6.29 9.93
C ARG A 38 -7.00 -7.17 9.70
N VAL A 39 -6.15 -7.22 10.72
CA VAL A 39 -5.02 -8.17 10.73
C VAL A 39 -5.54 -9.58 10.45
N SER A 40 -4.86 -10.32 9.62
CA SER A 40 -5.18 -11.69 9.19
C SER A 40 -6.30 -11.84 8.18
N GLN A 41 -6.97 -10.79 7.76
CA GLN A 41 -7.93 -10.89 6.66
C GLN A 41 -7.21 -10.85 5.30
N SER A 42 -7.81 -11.53 4.31
CA SER A 42 -7.33 -11.45 2.93
C SER A 42 -7.77 -10.14 2.27
N GLY A 43 -7.16 -9.80 1.16
CA GLY A 43 -7.48 -8.59 0.40
C GLY A 43 -6.43 -7.50 0.55
N PRO A 44 -6.64 -6.34 -0.05
CA PRO A 44 -5.69 -5.25 0.03
C PRO A 44 -5.60 -4.67 1.44
N ASP A 45 -4.43 -4.13 1.78
CA ASP A 45 -4.24 -3.48 3.07
C ASP A 45 -5.06 -2.21 3.18
N ILE A 46 -5.16 -1.46 2.08
CA ILE A 46 -5.82 -0.16 2.05
C ILE A 46 -6.66 -0.04 0.79
N ILE A 47 -7.88 0.49 0.96
CA ILE A 47 -8.67 1.05 -0.14
C ILE A 47 -8.96 2.49 0.25
N ALA A 48 -8.58 3.45 -0.60
CA ALA A 48 -8.77 4.87 -0.33
C ALA A 48 -9.58 5.52 -1.44
N ILE A 49 -10.53 6.37 -1.06
CA ILE A 49 -11.46 6.99 -2.00
C ILE A 49 -11.54 8.48 -1.72
N LYS A 50 -11.40 9.27 -2.77
CA LYS A 50 -11.61 10.71 -2.72
C LYS A 50 -12.20 11.15 -4.07
N ASP A 51 -13.40 11.72 -4.04
CA ASP A 51 -14.14 12.07 -5.26
C ASP A 51 -14.23 10.84 -6.18
N GLU A 52 -13.70 10.93 -7.39
CA GLU A 52 -13.69 9.81 -8.35
C GLU A 52 -12.39 8.99 -8.31
N LYS A 53 -11.48 9.32 -7.39
CA LYS A 53 -10.20 8.64 -7.28
C LYS A 53 -10.31 7.48 -6.32
N VAL A 54 -9.84 6.31 -6.74
CA VAL A 54 -9.77 5.12 -5.88
C VAL A 54 -8.36 4.54 -5.96
N ILE A 55 -7.83 4.21 -4.81
CA ILE A 55 -6.52 3.56 -4.69
C ILE A 55 -6.71 2.25 -3.96
N VAL A 56 -6.20 1.17 -4.55
CA VAL A 56 -6.14 -0.16 -3.92
C VAL A 56 -4.66 -0.45 -3.68
N MET A 57 -4.29 -0.66 -2.43
CA MET A 57 -2.87 -0.68 -2.07
C MET A 57 -2.52 -1.85 -1.14
N GLU A 58 -1.36 -2.43 -1.39
CA GLU A 58 -0.67 -3.32 -0.48
C GLU A 58 0.55 -2.58 0.06
N VAL A 59 0.78 -2.64 1.37
CA VAL A 59 1.90 -1.98 2.04
C VAL A 59 2.83 -3.02 2.61
N LYS A 60 4.10 -2.92 2.27
CA LYS A 60 5.15 -3.82 2.78
C LYS A 60 6.26 -3.02 3.42
N ASN A 61 6.91 -3.63 4.40
CA ASN A 61 8.07 -3.05 5.06
C ASN A 61 9.14 -4.11 5.22
N THR A 62 10.38 -3.74 4.99
CA THR A 62 11.51 -4.63 5.23
C THR A 62 12.72 -3.87 5.79
N LYS A 63 13.49 -4.51 6.64
CA LYS A 63 14.82 -4.06 7.06
C LYS A 63 15.90 -4.50 6.09
N LEU A 64 15.59 -5.46 5.24
CA LEU A 64 16.54 -6.04 4.32
C LEU A 64 16.67 -5.16 3.07
N SER A 65 17.70 -5.44 2.26
CA SER A 65 17.90 -4.72 1.01
C SER A 65 17.01 -5.21 -0.13
N ARG A 66 16.20 -6.22 0.13
CA ARG A 66 15.27 -6.76 -0.86
C ARG A 66 14.05 -7.35 -0.17
N ILE A 67 12.97 -7.45 -0.90
CA ILE A 67 11.74 -8.10 -0.45
C ILE A 67 11.13 -8.89 -1.59
N LYS A 68 10.61 -10.07 -1.28
CA LYS A 68 9.89 -10.90 -2.22
C LYS A 68 8.39 -10.72 -1.99
N ILE A 69 7.66 -10.38 -3.03
CA ILE A 69 6.21 -10.24 -3.01
C ILE A 69 5.61 -11.38 -3.83
N LYS A 70 4.74 -12.16 -3.20
CA LYS A 70 4.10 -13.29 -3.88
C LYS A 70 3.18 -12.79 -4.99
N ASN A 71 3.20 -13.47 -6.14
CA ASN A 71 2.33 -13.13 -7.25
C ASN A 71 0.85 -13.17 -6.87
N SER A 72 0.46 -14.09 -5.99
CA SER A 72 -0.93 -14.18 -5.51
C SER A 72 -1.38 -12.91 -4.79
N GLN A 73 -0.50 -12.26 -4.04
CA GLN A 73 -0.82 -11.00 -3.36
C GLN A 73 -1.03 -9.87 -4.36
N ILE A 74 -0.18 -9.77 -5.38
CA ILE A 74 -0.30 -8.74 -6.40
C ILE A 74 -1.57 -8.96 -7.24
N ASN A 75 -1.81 -10.19 -7.66
CA ASN A 75 -2.98 -10.51 -8.47
C ASN A 75 -4.29 -10.29 -7.71
N SER A 76 -4.28 -10.53 -6.39
CA SER A 76 -5.43 -10.25 -5.53
C SER A 76 -5.78 -8.76 -5.49
N LEU A 77 -4.78 -7.88 -5.52
CA LEU A 77 -5.03 -6.43 -5.62
C LEU A 77 -5.75 -6.08 -6.92
N LEU A 78 -5.28 -6.65 -8.02
CA LEU A 78 -5.90 -6.42 -9.33
C LEU A 78 -7.33 -6.97 -9.38
N ASP A 79 -7.58 -8.11 -8.75
CA ASP A 79 -8.92 -8.68 -8.68
C ASP A 79 -9.88 -7.74 -7.93
N THR A 80 -9.44 -7.16 -6.82
CA THR A 80 -10.23 -6.19 -6.08
C THR A 80 -10.51 -4.94 -6.93
N ALA A 81 -9.50 -4.43 -7.61
CA ALA A 81 -9.68 -3.28 -8.50
C ALA A 81 -10.66 -3.59 -9.63
N ALA A 82 -10.58 -4.79 -10.20
CA ALA A 82 -11.51 -5.24 -11.24
C ALA A 82 -12.95 -5.31 -10.73
N GLU A 83 -13.16 -5.80 -9.52
CA GLU A 83 -14.50 -5.84 -8.90
C GLU A 83 -15.08 -4.44 -8.72
N ILE A 84 -14.26 -3.50 -8.26
CA ILE A 84 -14.69 -2.10 -8.13
C ILE A 84 -15.06 -1.53 -9.48
N SER A 85 -14.25 -1.76 -10.52
CA SER A 85 -14.52 -1.27 -11.87
C SER A 85 -15.78 -1.87 -12.47
N LYS A 86 -16.07 -3.15 -12.19
CA LYS A 86 -17.29 -3.81 -12.68
C LYS A 86 -18.56 -3.28 -12.03
N LYS A 87 -18.50 -2.92 -10.77
CA LYS A 87 -19.68 -2.56 -9.97
C LYS A 87 -19.88 -1.07 -9.83
N THR A 88 -18.98 -0.27 -10.33
CA THR A 88 -19.03 1.19 -10.25
C THR A 88 -18.52 1.78 -11.55
N VAL A 89 -18.55 3.12 -11.66
CA VAL A 89 -17.95 3.84 -12.79
C VAL A 89 -16.47 4.20 -12.50
N LEU A 90 -15.92 3.71 -11.39
CA LEU A 90 -14.60 4.09 -10.94
C LEU A 90 -13.52 3.14 -11.49
N TYR A 91 -12.32 3.67 -11.69
CA TYR A 91 -11.17 2.93 -12.17
C TYR A 91 -10.03 3.06 -11.16
N PRO A 92 -9.89 2.08 -10.25
CA PRO A 92 -8.88 2.16 -9.22
C PRO A 92 -7.45 2.09 -9.76
N LYS A 93 -6.56 2.82 -9.11
CA LYS A 93 -5.12 2.59 -9.26
C LYS A 93 -4.71 1.52 -8.26
N THR A 94 -3.96 0.54 -8.73
CA THR A 94 -3.45 -0.55 -7.90
C THR A 94 -1.98 -0.30 -7.62
N ILE A 95 -1.63 -0.16 -6.35
CA ILE A 95 -0.30 0.28 -5.95
C ILE A 95 0.30 -0.67 -4.93
N LEU A 96 1.55 -1.05 -5.14
CA LEU A 96 2.37 -1.72 -4.16
C LEU A 96 3.30 -0.68 -3.54
N ALA A 97 3.18 -0.47 -2.24
CA ALA A 97 4.00 0.46 -1.48
C ALA A 97 5.00 -0.32 -0.64
N VAL A 98 6.29 -0.07 -0.82
CA VAL A 98 7.34 -0.77 -0.08
C VAL A 98 8.20 0.24 0.65
N LYS A 99 8.32 0.06 1.98
CA LYS A 99 9.24 0.83 2.80
C LYS A 99 10.47 0.00 3.11
N PHE A 100 11.63 0.53 2.76
CA PHE A 100 12.92 0.00 3.21
C PHE A 100 13.32 0.80 4.44
N SER A 101 13.31 0.16 5.62
CA SER A 101 13.35 0.88 6.89
C SER A 101 14.71 0.88 7.58
N SER A 102 15.74 0.24 7.02
CA SER A 102 17.08 0.29 7.57
C SER A 102 17.99 1.18 6.74
N LYS A 103 18.99 1.82 7.35
CA LYS A 103 19.98 2.70 6.71
C LYS A 103 19.38 3.53 5.56
N LYS A 104 19.37 4.83 5.66
CA LYS A 104 18.77 5.69 4.64
C LYS A 104 17.39 5.18 4.22
N PRO A 105 16.41 5.19 5.14
CA PRO A 105 15.09 4.64 4.85
C PRO A 105 14.37 5.43 3.76
N GLY A 106 13.45 4.76 3.09
CA GLY A 106 12.65 5.41 2.05
C GLY A 106 11.62 4.44 1.47
N TRP A 107 10.79 5.00 0.63
CA TRP A 107 9.66 4.31 0.01
C TRP A 107 9.85 4.16 -1.49
N THR A 108 9.32 3.08 -2.03
CA THR A 108 9.05 2.97 -3.46
C THR A 108 7.58 2.60 -3.67
N PHE A 109 6.98 3.16 -4.71
CA PHE A 109 5.58 2.94 -5.05
C PHE A 109 5.51 2.42 -6.48
N ILE A 110 4.92 1.25 -6.64
CA ILE A 110 4.86 0.56 -7.93
C ILE A 110 3.41 0.46 -8.37
N LEU A 111 3.11 1.05 -9.51
CA LEU A 111 1.79 0.93 -10.13
C LEU A 111 1.69 -0.44 -10.79
N ILE A 112 0.70 -1.22 -10.37
CA ILE A 112 0.46 -2.56 -10.89
C ILE A 112 -0.64 -2.46 -11.95
N LYS A 113 -0.32 -2.86 -13.18
CA LYS A 113 -1.26 -2.79 -14.30
C LYS A 113 -1.76 -4.15 -14.76
N ASP A 114 -0.89 -5.15 -14.70
CA ASP A 114 -1.18 -6.48 -15.23
C ASP A 114 -0.90 -7.57 -14.20
N GLN A 115 -1.61 -8.68 -14.33
CA GLN A 115 -1.33 -9.86 -13.52
C GLN A 115 0.07 -10.36 -13.79
N ILE A 116 0.70 -10.93 -12.77
CA ILE A 116 2.04 -11.50 -12.89
C ILE A 116 1.98 -12.99 -12.57
N TYR A 117 2.90 -13.74 -13.16
CA TYR A 117 2.93 -15.20 -13.04
C TYR A 117 4.06 -15.71 -12.16
N GLU A 118 5.00 -14.83 -11.84
CA GLU A 118 6.12 -15.13 -10.96
C GLU A 118 6.14 -14.16 -9.79
N ASP A 119 6.71 -14.58 -8.67
CA ASP A 119 6.89 -13.70 -7.52
C ASP A 119 7.82 -12.56 -7.89
N LYS A 120 7.53 -11.38 -7.34
CA LYS A 120 8.29 -10.17 -7.65
C LYS A 120 9.31 -9.91 -6.55
N ILE A 121 10.55 -9.69 -6.94
CA ILE A 121 11.62 -9.29 -6.02
C ILE A 121 11.90 -7.81 -6.24
N ILE A 122 11.81 -7.03 -5.16
CA ILE A 122 12.09 -5.59 -5.19
C ILE A 122 13.37 -5.37 -4.41
N ARG A 123 14.38 -4.81 -5.06
CA ARG A 123 15.70 -4.57 -4.49
C ARG A 123 15.90 -3.09 -4.25
N LYS A 124 16.35 -2.76 -3.05
CA LYS A 124 16.56 -1.38 -2.63
C LYS A 124 17.49 -0.61 -3.58
N GLU A 125 18.56 -1.26 -4.00
CA GLU A 125 19.57 -0.63 -4.86
C GLU A 125 19.07 -0.35 -6.29
N GLN A 126 17.96 -0.96 -6.68
CA GLN A 126 17.35 -0.76 -8.00
C GLN A 126 16.23 0.26 -7.98
N GLU A 127 15.89 0.78 -6.80
CA GLU A 127 14.76 1.68 -6.63
C GLU A 127 15.24 3.09 -6.28
N ASN A 128 14.52 4.07 -6.77
CA ASN A 128 14.72 5.46 -6.39
C ASN A 128 13.83 5.74 -5.18
N LEU A 129 14.40 5.60 -3.97
CA LEU A 129 13.62 5.75 -2.75
C LEU A 129 13.25 7.20 -2.49
N LEU A 130 12.02 7.41 -2.08
CA LEU A 130 11.44 8.72 -1.83
C LEU A 130 10.89 8.81 -0.41
N GLU A 131 10.72 10.02 0.06
CA GLU A 131 9.88 10.25 1.23
C GLU A 131 8.42 9.88 0.88
N LEU A 132 7.66 9.49 1.89
CA LEU A 132 6.27 9.05 1.70
C LEU A 132 5.45 10.09 0.93
N SER A 133 5.50 11.35 1.34
CA SER A 133 4.72 12.41 0.71
C SER A 133 5.09 12.61 -0.77
N LYS A 134 6.37 12.57 -1.09
CA LYS A 134 6.82 12.72 -2.48
C LYS A 134 6.40 11.53 -3.34
N GLY A 135 6.50 10.33 -2.79
CA GLY A 135 6.13 9.12 -3.51
C GLY A 135 4.64 9.04 -3.81
N LEU A 136 3.80 9.36 -2.82
CA LEU A 136 2.35 9.30 -2.98
C LEU A 136 1.77 10.48 -3.78
N LYS A 137 2.45 11.60 -3.81
CA LYS A 137 1.94 12.81 -4.47
C LYS A 137 1.52 12.59 -5.93
N SER A 138 2.19 11.71 -6.63
CA SER A 138 1.87 11.42 -8.03
C SER A 138 0.62 10.57 -8.22
N PHE A 139 0.11 9.95 -7.14
CA PHE A 139 -1.05 9.05 -7.22
C PHE A 139 -2.32 9.66 -6.62
N ILE A 140 -2.21 10.72 -5.84
CA ILE A 140 -3.36 11.31 -5.12
C ILE A 140 -3.83 12.64 -5.69
#